data_4e63e6062907200323545ef962810060
#
_entry.id   4e63e6062907200323545ef962810060
#
_cell.length_a   1.000
_cell.length_b   1.000
_cell.length_c   1.000
_cell.angle_alpha   90.00
_cell.angle_beta   90.00
_cell.angle_gamma   90.00
#
_symmetry.space_group_name_H-M   'P 1'
#
loop_
_entity.id
_entity.type
_entity.pdbx_description
1 polymer ?
#
loop_
_entity_poly.entity_id
_entity_poly.type
_entity_poly.pdbx_seq_one_letter_code
_entity_poly.pdbx_strand_id
1 'polypeptide(L)'
;MRELWRNREVRIQAGLWLAAGILLGTAGFCLNRAAGGMAVAVWAVLTVLNWGNVIRRYREIRRLSEETDRILHGEERLELEECREGDLAVLRDEIYKMTVRLREQKDRLEEDKKYLADSLADISHQIRTPLTSLNLTVSMLQQEEMGGQRQRVLLREMKKLLGRVEWLVESLLKLSKLDAGSIPFHLEQIELEGFLRQAAEPLEIPLELRGQSLLFDVEEGSFLGDRTWTQEAVLNVLKNCMEHNPTGGTLRISGRENPLYAEITIEDEGPGIDPEDLPHLFERFYRGKQAAEGSFGIGLALARAILIRENGTISASGRPGKGSCFSIRIYKGTV
;
A
#
# COMPACT_ATOMS: atom_id res chain seq x y z
N MET A 1 -26.11 -31.89 26.44
CA MET A 1 -26.47 -33.30 26.22
C MET A 1 -27.42 -33.55 25.04
N ARG A 2 -28.50 -32.76 24.83
CA ARG A 2 -29.39 -32.93 23.66
C ARG A 2 -28.68 -32.76 22.30
N GLU A 3 -27.69 -31.92 22.18
CA GLU A 3 -26.97 -31.69 20.93
C GLU A 3 -26.02 -32.85 20.57
N LEU A 4 -25.40 -33.53 21.55
CA LEU A 4 -24.57 -34.73 21.35
C LEU A 4 -25.34 -35.84 20.65
N TRP A 5 -26.62 -36.03 21.02
CA TRP A 5 -27.48 -37.08 20.43
C TRP A 5 -28.03 -36.71 19.04
N ARG A 6 -27.91 -35.46 18.60
CA ARG A 6 -28.26 -35.00 17.24
C ARG A 6 -27.22 -35.40 16.21
N ASN A 7 -25.96 -35.67 16.64
CA ASN A 7 -24.91 -36.09 15.75
C ASN A 7 -25.03 -37.56 15.40
N ARG A 8 -25.07 -37.86 14.09
CA ARG A 8 -25.22 -39.20 13.52
C ARG A 8 -24.08 -40.13 13.96
N GLU A 9 -22.87 -39.61 14.02
CA GLU A 9 -21.68 -40.40 14.40
C GLU A 9 -21.72 -40.89 15.84
N VAL A 10 -22.13 -40.00 16.78
CA VAL A 10 -22.28 -40.35 18.20
C VAL A 10 -23.35 -41.43 18.40
N ARG A 11 -24.44 -41.38 17.64
CA ARG A 11 -25.49 -42.40 17.70
C ARG A 11 -25.00 -43.75 17.15
N ILE A 12 -24.27 -43.76 16.05
CA ILE A 12 -23.69 -44.97 15.46
C ILE A 12 -22.69 -45.58 16.43
N GLN A 13 -21.82 -44.77 17.02
CA GLN A 13 -20.82 -45.21 17.99
C GLN A 13 -21.47 -45.78 19.25
N ALA A 14 -22.49 -45.11 19.76
CA ALA A 14 -23.25 -45.64 20.92
C ALA A 14 -23.94 -46.96 20.60
N GLY A 15 -24.49 -47.13 19.41
CA GLY A 15 -25.09 -48.39 18.96
C GLY A 15 -24.09 -49.51 18.84
N LEU A 16 -22.92 -49.25 18.26
CA LEU A 16 -21.84 -50.23 18.16
C LEU A 16 -21.31 -50.67 19.54
N TRP A 17 -21.12 -49.74 20.48
CA TRP A 17 -20.73 -50.04 21.85
C TRP A 17 -21.79 -50.88 22.58
N LEU A 18 -23.08 -50.59 22.42
CA LEU A 18 -24.15 -51.40 23.00
C LEU A 18 -24.15 -52.83 22.41
N ALA A 19 -24.04 -52.94 21.10
CA ALA A 19 -23.96 -54.26 20.44
C ALA A 19 -22.76 -55.08 20.90
N ALA A 20 -21.60 -54.46 21.03
CA ALA A 20 -20.38 -55.10 21.55
C ALA A 20 -20.57 -55.57 23.00
N GLY A 21 -21.22 -54.79 23.85
CA GLY A 21 -21.50 -55.17 25.24
C GLY A 21 -22.44 -56.35 25.35
N ILE A 22 -23.48 -56.41 24.53
CA ILE A 22 -24.42 -57.56 24.49
C ILE A 22 -23.68 -58.83 24.02
N LEU A 23 -22.82 -58.74 23.00
CA LEU A 23 -22.04 -59.84 22.45
C LEU A 23 -21.04 -60.39 23.47
N LEU A 24 -20.29 -59.50 24.13
CA LEU A 24 -19.31 -59.89 25.17
C LEU A 24 -20.01 -60.50 26.41
N GLY A 25 -21.14 -59.92 26.81
CA GLY A 25 -21.94 -60.46 27.94
C GLY A 25 -22.50 -61.85 27.67
N THR A 26 -23.15 -62.04 26.49
CA THR A 26 -23.68 -63.37 26.09
C THR A 26 -22.60 -64.43 25.94
N ALA A 27 -21.48 -64.09 25.27
CA ALA A 27 -20.34 -65.01 25.15
C ALA A 27 -19.74 -65.38 26.51
N GLY A 28 -19.57 -64.43 27.40
CA GLY A 28 -19.06 -64.66 28.76
C GLY A 28 -19.97 -65.52 29.62
N PHE A 29 -21.31 -65.31 29.55
CA PHE A 29 -22.28 -66.14 30.28
C PHE A 29 -22.39 -67.57 29.75
N CYS A 30 -22.12 -67.79 28.44
CA CYS A 30 -22.06 -69.16 27.88
C CYS A 30 -20.86 -69.95 28.41
N LEU A 31 -19.75 -69.29 28.78
CA LEU A 31 -18.57 -69.95 29.30
C LEU A 31 -18.67 -70.26 30.81
N ASN A 32 -19.00 -69.25 31.64
CA ASN A 32 -19.23 -69.40 33.08
C ASN A 32 -19.88 -68.11 33.62
N ARG A 33 -20.77 -68.24 34.66
CA ARG A 33 -21.43 -67.07 35.27
C ARG A 33 -20.44 -66.04 35.84
N ALA A 34 -19.34 -66.44 36.40
CA ALA A 34 -18.30 -65.54 36.94
C ALA A 34 -17.58 -64.80 35.80
N ALA A 35 -17.25 -65.45 34.67
CA ALA A 35 -16.64 -64.85 33.51
C ALA A 35 -17.58 -63.84 32.82
N GLY A 36 -18.88 -64.13 32.74
CA GLY A 36 -19.84 -63.20 32.22
C GLY A 36 -19.97 -61.92 33.04
N GLY A 37 -20.00 -62.05 34.36
CA GLY A 37 -19.99 -60.90 35.28
C GLY A 37 -18.78 -59.98 35.13
N MET A 38 -17.57 -60.60 35.04
CA MET A 38 -16.33 -59.84 34.81
C MET A 38 -16.31 -59.11 33.44
N ALA A 39 -16.74 -59.78 32.36
CA ALA A 39 -16.81 -59.21 31.03
C ALA A 39 -17.74 -57.97 30.98
N VAL A 40 -18.90 -58.03 31.60
CA VAL A 40 -19.80 -56.90 31.72
C VAL A 40 -19.23 -55.76 32.55
N ALA A 41 -18.55 -56.05 33.65
CA ALA A 41 -17.89 -55.03 34.48
C ALA A 41 -16.78 -54.30 33.71
N VAL A 42 -15.90 -55.04 33.03
CA VAL A 42 -14.84 -54.44 32.21
C VAL A 42 -15.41 -53.61 31.06
N TRP A 43 -16.45 -54.12 30.38
CA TRP A 43 -17.14 -53.38 29.33
C TRP A 43 -17.77 -52.08 29.86
N ALA A 44 -18.42 -52.11 31.04
CA ALA A 44 -18.99 -50.94 31.64
C ALA A 44 -17.93 -49.86 31.97
N VAL A 45 -16.77 -50.24 32.52
CA VAL A 45 -15.68 -49.34 32.80
C VAL A 45 -15.15 -48.72 31.48
N LEU A 46 -14.92 -49.54 30.46
CA LEU A 46 -14.44 -49.04 29.15
C LEU A 46 -15.45 -48.09 28.49
N THR A 47 -16.74 -48.36 28.65
CA THR A 47 -17.83 -47.51 28.11
C THR A 47 -17.83 -46.12 28.80
N VAL A 48 -17.68 -46.11 30.15
CA VAL A 48 -17.61 -44.84 30.91
C VAL A 48 -16.37 -44.04 30.51
N LEU A 49 -15.20 -44.68 30.39
CA LEU A 49 -13.96 -44.01 29.94
C LEU A 49 -14.10 -43.45 28.51
N ASN A 50 -14.64 -44.26 27.59
CA ASN A 50 -14.87 -43.82 26.21
C ASN A 50 -15.83 -42.63 26.14
N TRP A 51 -16.92 -42.69 26.90
CA TRP A 51 -17.95 -41.62 26.93
C TRP A 51 -17.37 -40.34 27.55
N GLY A 52 -16.53 -40.45 28.57
CA GLY A 52 -15.76 -39.32 29.14
C GLY A 52 -14.88 -38.64 28.10
N ASN A 53 -14.15 -39.43 27.31
CA ASN A 53 -13.31 -38.87 26.21
C ASN A 53 -14.11 -38.21 25.10
N VAL A 54 -15.25 -38.79 24.69
CA VAL A 54 -16.14 -38.20 23.70
C VAL A 54 -16.67 -36.84 24.18
N ILE A 55 -17.16 -36.75 25.42
CA ILE A 55 -17.66 -35.51 26.01
C ILE A 55 -16.55 -34.46 26.11
N ARG A 56 -15.32 -34.85 26.48
CA ARG A 56 -14.19 -33.94 26.54
C ARG A 56 -13.87 -33.35 25.17
N ARG A 57 -13.73 -34.19 24.13
CA ARG A 57 -13.48 -33.74 22.74
C ARG A 57 -14.56 -32.77 22.22
N TYR A 58 -15.84 -33.07 22.50
CA TYR A 58 -16.93 -32.18 22.08
C TYR A 58 -16.89 -30.81 22.78
N ARG A 59 -16.51 -30.77 24.06
CA ARG A 59 -16.36 -29.50 24.78
C ARG A 59 -15.19 -28.67 24.21
N GLU A 60 -14.08 -29.34 23.88
CA GLU A 60 -12.93 -28.68 23.27
C GLU A 60 -13.25 -28.09 21.88
N ILE A 61 -13.95 -28.86 21.03
CA ILE A 61 -14.41 -28.35 19.71
C ILE A 61 -15.34 -27.17 19.86
N ARG A 62 -16.28 -27.22 20.81
CA ARG A 62 -17.21 -26.12 21.05
C ARG A 62 -16.50 -24.87 21.55
N ARG A 63 -15.55 -24.99 22.46
CA ARG A 63 -14.70 -23.87 22.91
C ARG A 63 -13.97 -23.26 21.74
N LEU A 64 -13.35 -24.06 20.88
CA LEU A 64 -12.64 -23.60 19.70
C LEU A 64 -13.57 -22.80 18.78
N SER A 65 -14.80 -23.27 18.55
CA SER A 65 -15.79 -22.55 17.75
C SER A 65 -16.21 -21.22 18.37
N GLU A 66 -16.43 -21.19 19.69
CA GLU A 66 -16.79 -19.95 20.41
C GLU A 66 -15.61 -18.96 20.45
N GLU A 67 -14.36 -19.43 20.59
CA GLU A 67 -13.14 -18.60 20.51
C GLU A 67 -12.97 -17.99 19.10
N THR A 68 -13.14 -18.81 18.07
CA THR A 68 -13.06 -18.33 16.67
C THR A 68 -14.10 -17.25 16.40
N ASP A 69 -15.31 -17.41 16.88
CA ASP A 69 -16.38 -16.43 16.70
C ASP A 69 -16.10 -15.11 17.44
N ARG A 70 -15.55 -15.16 18.64
CA ARG A 70 -15.10 -13.97 19.39
C ARG A 70 -14.00 -13.20 18.68
N ILE A 71 -13.01 -13.91 18.11
CA ILE A 71 -11.91 -13.28 17.36
C ILE A 71 -12.47 -12.55 16.12
N LEU A 72 -13.40 -13.16 15.39
CA LEU A 72 -14.04 -12.57 14.22
C LEU A 72 -14.85 -11.31 14.56
N HIS A 73 -15.39 -11.22 15.79
CA HIS A 73 -16.16 -10.06 16.27
C HIS A 73 -15.32 -8.99 16.99
N GLY A 74 -13.98 -9.14 17.05
CA GLY A 74 -13.08 -8.08 17.50
C GLY A 74 -12.69 -8.10 18.98
N GLU A 75 -12.95 -9.16 19.73
CA GLU A 75 -12.45 -9.29 21.10
C GLU A 75 -10.95 -9.58 21.11
N GLU A 76 -10.15 -8.67 21.70
CA GLU A 76 -8.68 -8.59 21.54
C GLU A 76 -7.86 -9.55 22.43
N ARG A 77 -8.44 -10.27 23.36
CA ARG A 77 -7.66 -11.08 24.31
C ARG A 77 -7.90 -12.57 24.13
N LEU A 78 -6.97 -13.20 23.43
CA LEU A 78 -6.70 -14.61 23.61
C LEU A 78 -5.67 -14.75 24.75
N GLU A 79 -6.14 -15.11 25.92
CA GLU A 79 -5.27 -15.76 26.90
C GLU A 79 -4.90 -17.12 26.30
N LEU A 80 -3.64 -17.25 25.88
CA LEU A 80 -3.02 -18.49 25.44
C LEU A 80 -2.97 -19.44 26.66
N GLU A 81 -4.10 -20.06 27.00
CA GLU A 81 -4.09 -21.19 27.92
C GLU A 81 -3.31 -22.34 27.26
N GLU A 82 -2.34 -22.82 28.01
CA GLU A 82 -1.34 -23.83 27.69
C GLU A 82 -1.73 -24.85 26.64
N CYS A 83 -0.87 -24.99 25.64
CA CYS A 83 -0.94 -25.98 24.58
C CYS A 83 -0.91 -27.40 25.20
N ARG A 84 -2.07 -28.06 25.21
CA ARG A 84 -2.13 -29.52 25.38
C ARG A 84 -1.78 -30.16 24.06
N GLU A 85 -0.82 -31.10 24.09
CA GLU A 85 -0.42 -31.88 22.93
C GLU A 85 -1.59 -32.73 22.42
N GLY A 86 -1.79 -32.75 21.08
CA GLY A 86 -2.79 -33.58 20.42
C GLY A 86 -3.28 -32.98 19.10
N ASP A 87 -3.97 -33.79 18.30
CA ASP A 87 -4.48 -33.39 16.94
C ASP A 87 -5.37 -32.15 16.94
N LEU A 88 -6.15 -31.95 18.02
CA LEU A 88 -6.99 -30.77 18.19
C LEU A 88 -6.20 -29.48 18.47
N ALA A 89 -5.01 -29.61 19.08
CA ALA A 89 -4.12 -28.48 19.32
C ALA A 89 -3.54 -27.94 18.00
N VAL A 90 -3.16 -28.84 17.10
CA VAL A 90 -2.68 -28.48 15.75
C VAL A 90 -3.78 -27.77 14.95
N LEU A 91 -5.01 -28.30 14.96
CA LEU A 91 -6.14 -27.67 14.28
C LEU A 91 -6.45 -26.28 14.85
N ARG A 92 -6.38 -26.12 16.16
CA ARG A 92 -6.59 -24.83 16.85
C ARG A 92 -5.55 -23.80 16.41
N ASP A 93 -4.27 -24.20 16.39
CA ASP A 93 -3.17 -23.33 15.97
C ASP A 93 -3.34 -22.86 14.50
N GLU A 94 -3.77 -23.77 13.62
CA GLU A 94 -4.00 -23.42 12.22
C GLU A 94 -5.21 -22.48 12.03
N ILE A 95 -6.31 -22.73 12.74
CA ILE A 95 -7.48 -21.82 12.72
C ILE A 95 -7.08 -20.45 13.28
N TYR A 96 -6.29 -20.41 14.34
CA TYR A 96 -5.80 -19.15 14.91
C TYR A 96 -4.96 -18.35 13.90
N LYS A 97 -3.97 -19.00 13.26
CA LYS A 97 -3.15 -18.37 12.22
C LYS A 97 -4.00 -17.83 11.06
N MET A 98 -4.99 -18.60 10.61
CA MET A 98 -5.92 -18.16 9.58
C MET A 98 -6.71 -16.93 10.03
N THR A 99 -7.21 -16.92 11.26
CA THR A 99 -8.02 -15.83 11.78
C THR A 99 -7.21 -14.54 11.94
N VAL A 100 -5.96 -14.65 12.42
CA VAL A 100 -5.03 -13.51 12.49
C VAL A 100 -4.77 -12.94 11.10
N ARG A 101 -4.47 -13.79 10.11
CA ARG A 101 -4.25 -13.36 8.72
C ARG A 101 -5.47 -12.68 8.12
N LEU A 102 -6.67 -13.23 8.35
CA LEU A 102 -7.93 -12.63 7.87
C LEU A 102 -8.16 -11.25 8.50
N ARG A 103 -7.86 -11.10 9.79
CA ARG A 103 -7.95 -9.80 10.48
C ARG A 103 -6.97 -8.79 9.89
N GLU A 104 -5.70 -9.16 9.73
CA GLU A 104 -4.71 -8.30 9.09
C GLU A 104 -5.12 -7.87 7.67
N GLN A 105 -5.70 -8.80 6.89
CA GLN A 105 -6.20 -8.49 5.56
C GLN A 105 -7.41 -7.53 5.59
N LYS A 106 -8.32 -7.73 6.56
CA LYS A 106 -9.47 -6.84 6.75
C LYS A 106 -9.00 -5.43 7.12
N ASP A 107 -8.12 -5.31 8.10
CA ASP A 107 -7.61 -4.03 8.58
C ASP A 107 -6.89 -3.27 7.44
N ARG A 108 -6.05 -3.96 6.66
CA ARG A 108 -5.42 -3.40 5.44
C ARG A 108 -6.47 -2.94 4.41
N LEU A 109 -7.51 -3.74 4.18
CA LEU A 109 -8.57 -3.37 3.23
C LEU A 109 -9.36 -2.14 3.71
N GLU A 110 -9.60 -2.00 5.01
CA GLU A 110 -10.24 -0.81 5.58
C GLU A 110 -9.35 0.43 5.46
N GLU A 111 -8.03 0.30 5.70
CA GLU A 111 -7.04 1.35 5.47
C GLU A 111 -6.99 1.76 4.00
N ASP A 112 -6.91 0.80 3.07
CA ASP A 112 -6.89 1.04 1.63
C ASP A 112 -8.19 1.74 1.17
N LYS A 113 -9.34 1.32 1.70
CA LYS A 113 -10.64 1.94 1.40
C LYS A 113 -10.71 3.39 1.89
N LYS A 114 -10.21 3.65 3.11
CA LYS A 114 -10.14 4.99 3.67
C LYS A 114 -9.22 5.86 2.84
N TYR A 115 -8.01 5.37 2.56
CA TYR A 115 -7.05 6.06 1.71
C TYR A 115 -7.62 6.42 0.34
N LEU A 116 -8.37 5.49 -0.30
CA LEU A 116 -9.03 5.75 -1.58
C LEU A 116 -10.11 6.84 -1.46
N ALA A 117 -10.92 6.82 -0.40
CA ALA A 117 -11.95 7.82 -0.16
C ALA A 117 -11.36 9.22 0.05
N ASP A 118 -10.30 9.33 0.86
CA ASP A 118 -9.58 10.58 1.11
C ASP A 118 -8.94 11.09 -0.19
N SER A 119 -8.30 10.22 -0.96
CA SER A 119 -7.73 10.57 -2.28
C SER A 119 -8.78 11.10 -3.27
N LEU A 120 -9.96 10.47 -3.32
CA LEU A 120 -11.07 10.94 -4.18
C LEU A 120 -11.61 12.31 -3.75
N ALA A 121 -11.67 12.57 -2.45
CA ALA A 121 -12.06 13.87 -1.92
C ALA A 121 -11.06 14.96 -2.32
N ASP A 122 -9.77 14.68 -2.20
CA ASP A 122 -8.69 15.59 -2.60
C ASP A 122 -8.71 15.88 -4.10
N ILE A 123 -8.84 14.84 -4.94
CA ILE A 123 -9.00 14.99 -6.40
C ILE A 123 -10.16 15.91 -6.73
N SER A 124 -11.32 15.67 -6.09
CA SER A 124 -12.52 16.47 -6.31
C SER A 124 -12.29 17.94 -5.95
N HIS A 125 -11.60 18.21 -4.87
CA HIS A 125 -11.22 19.56 -4.46
C HIS A 125 -10.26 20.22 -5.44
N GLN A 126 -9.22 19.50 -5.88
CA GLN A 126 -8.19 20.00 -6.79
C GLN A 126 -8.75 20.29 -8.22
N ILE A 127 -9.77 19.55 -8.65
CA ILE A 127 -10.47 19.81 -9.92
C ILE A 127 -11.46 20.97 -9.78
N ARG A 128 -12.18 21.07 -8.67
CA ARG A 128 -13.21 22.10 -8.47
C ARG A 128 -12.65 23.51 -8.55
N THR A 129 -11.49 23.75 -7.96
CA THR A 129 -10.86 25.07 -7.89
C THR A 129 -10.58 25.65 -9.29
N PRO A 130 -9.83 24.98 -10.20
CA PRO A 130 -9.60 25.51 -11.55
C PRO A 130 -10.87 25.58 -12.39
N LEU A 131 -11.84 24.66 -12.22
CA LEU A 131 -13.13 24.73 -12.92
C LEU A 131 -13.94 25.95 -12.48
N THR A 132 -13.96 26.28 -11.19
CA THR A 132 -14.63 27.50 -10.69
C THR A 132 -13.98 28.74 -11.28
N SER A 133 -12.65 28.80 -11.33
CA SER A 133 -11.92 29.92 -11.94
C SER A 133 -12.17 30.02 -13.45
N LEU A 134 -12.25 28.87 -14.15
CA LEU A 134 -12.62 28.84 -15.59
C LEU A 134 -14.02 29.40 -15.81
N ASN A 135 -15.02 28.96 -15.03
CA ASN A 135 -16.40 29.46 -15.15
C ASN A 135 -16.46 30.96 -14.91
N LEU A 136 -15.73 31.48 -13.94
CA LEU A 136 -15.65 32.89 -13.62
C LEU A 136 -15.02 33.67 -14.81
N THR A 137 -13.93 33.15 -15.37
CA THR A 137 -13.27 33.75 -16.55
C THR A 137 -14.18 33.76 -17.78
N VAL A 138 -14.96 32.69 -18.02
CA VAL A 138 -15.97 32.62 -19.07
C VAL A 138 -17.05 33.68 -18.85
N SER A 139 -17.58 33.80 -17.63
CA SER A 139 -18.59 34.82 -17.30
C SER A 139 -18.07 36.24 -17.52
N MET A 140 -16.78 36.47 -17.21
CA MET A 140 -16.14 37.76 -17.51
C MET A 140 -16.04 38.02 -19.01
N LEU A 141 -15.70 37.00 -19.82
CA LEU A 141 -15.59 37.12 -21.28
C LEU A 141 -16.94 37.36 -21.98
N GLN A 142 -18.06 37.04 -21.36
CA GLN A 142 -19.41 37.25 -21.86
C GLN A 142 -19.91 38.68 -21.65
N GLN A 143 -19.20 39.53 -20.91
CA GLN A 143 -19.55 40.94 -20.74
C GLN A 143 -19.21 41.72 -22.00
N GLU A 144 -20.20 42.42 -22.58
CA GLU A 144 -20.17 43.02 -23.93
C GLU A 144 -19.17 44.16 -24.15
N GLU A 145 -18.58 44.77 -23.11
CA GLU A 145 -17.72 45.97 -23.24
C GLU A 145 -16.24 45.71 -22.89
N MET A 146 -15.65 44.59 -23.32
CA MET A 146 -14.24 44.35 -23.04
C MET A 146 -13.31 44.75 -24.18
N GLY A 147 -12.35 45.62 -23.86
CA GLY A 147 -11.25 45.92 -24.81
C GLY A 147 -10.42 44.68 -25.15
N GLY A 148 -10.03 44.54 -26.41
CA GLY A 148 -9.36 43.33 -26.95
C GLY A 148 -8.10 42.92 -26.23
N GLN A 149 -7.41 43.79 -25.50
CA GLN A 149 -6.25 43.46 -24.68
C GLN A 149 -6.65 42.67 -23.44
N ARG A 150 -7.73 43.05 -22.75
CA ARG A 150 -8.25 42.33 -21.55
C ARG A 150 -8.80 40.97 -21.94
N GLN A 151 -9.45 40.84 -23.06
CA GLN A 151 -9.91 39.58 -23.62
C GLN A 151 -8.75 38.59 -23.86
N ARG A 152 -7.63 39.08 -24.44
CA ARG A 152 -6.43 38.26 -24.66
C ARG A 152 -5.82 37.75 -23.33
N VAL A 153 -5.82 38.54 -22.27
CA VAL A 153 -5.33 38.15 -20.95
C VAL A 153 -6.19 37.03 -20.39
N LEU A 154 -7.52 37.20 -20.41
CA LEU A 154 -8.46 36.18 -19.92
C LEU A 154 -8.37 34.86 -20.71
N LEU A 155 -8.22 34.92 -22.02
CA LEU A 155 -8.03 33.72 -22.85
C LEU A 155 -6.71 32.99 -22.52
N ARG A 156 -5.63 33.72 -22.23
CA ARG A 156 -4.37 33.09 -21.78
C ARG A 156 -4.54 32.42 -20.41
N GLU A 157 -5.26 33.07 -19.48
CA GLU A 157 -5.54 32.50 -18.17
C GLU A 157 -6.38 31.23 -18.27
N MET A 158 -7.43 31.23 -19.12
CA MET A 158 -8.21 30.04 -19.42
C MET A 158 -7.34 28.90 -19.96
N LYS A 159 -6.48 29.19 -20.95
CA LYS A 159 -5.57 28.16 -21.50
C LYS A 159 -4.65 27.59 -20.46
N LYS A 160 -4.13 28.43 -19.55
CA LYS A 160 -3.28 27.99 -18.43
C LYS A 160 -4.05 27.10 -17.44
N LEU A 161 -5.29 27.46 -17.10
CA LEU A 161 -6.14 26.66 -16.20
C LEU A 161 -6.52 25.31 -16.83
N LEU A 162 -6.86 25.29 -18.13
CA LEU A 162 -7.13 24.05 -18.86
C LEU A 162 -5.92 23.11 -18.86
N GLY A 163 -4.72 23.63 -19.21
CA GLY A 163 -3.49 22.84 -19.18
C GLY A 163 -3.17 22.26 -17.79
N ARG A 164 -3.53 22.98 -16.72
CA ARG A 164 -3.41 22.45 -15.35
C ARG A 164 -4.34 21.28 -15.09
N VAL A 165 -5.61 21.37 -15.54
CA VAL A 165 -6.58 20.29 -15.39
C VAL A 165 -6.17 19.07 -16.21
N GLU A 166 -5.72 19.25 -17.46
CA GLU A 166 -5.20 18.18 -18.31
C GLU A 166 -4.04 17.46 -17.62
N TRP A 167 -3.03 18.21 -17.17
CA TRP A 167 -1.88 17.65 -16.47
C TRP A 167 -2.29 16.87 -15.21
N LEU A 168 -3.26 17.40 -14.42
CA LEU A 168 -3.78 16.72 -13.23
C LEU A 168 -4.41 15.37 -13.58
N VAL A 169 -5.29 15.34 -14.59
CA VAL A 169 -5.96 14.12 -15.04
C VAL A 169 -4.96 13.10 -15.56
N GLU A 170 -3.99 13.52 -16.40
CA GLU A 170 -2.95 12.64 -16.92
C GLU A 170 -2.07 12.06 -15.79
N SER A 171 -1.67 12.89 -14.83
CA SER A 171 -0.86 12.44 -13.68
C SER A 171 -1.61 11.43 -12.81
N LEU A 172 -2.91 11.63 -12.59
CA LEU A 172 -3.77 10.69 -11.88
C LEU A 172 -3.94 9.38 -12.62
N LEU A 173 -4.11 9.42 -13.94
CA LEU A 173 -4.18 8.20 -14.76
C LEU A 173 -2.85 7.42 -14.74
N LYS A 174 -1.71 8.13 -14.81
CA LYS A 174 -0.38 7.51 -14.68
C LYS A 174 -0.23 6.84 -13.31
N LEU A 175 -0.56 7.52 -12.22
CA LEU A 175 -0.52 6.97 -10.86
C LEU A 175 -1.42 5.74 -10.72
N SER A 176 -2.67 5.81 -11.18
CA SER A 176 -3.60 4.69 -11.12
C SER A 176 -3.09 3.46 -11.86
N LYS A 177 -2.49 3.64 -13.04
CA LYS A 177 -1.89 2.55 -13.82
C LYS A 177 -0.65 1.96 -13.13
N LEU A 178 0.18 2.79 -12.51
CA LEU A 178 1.33 2.36 -11.73
C LEU A 178 0.90 1.53 -10.51
N ASP A 179 -0.11 1.98 -9.76
CA ASP A 179 -0.66 1.25 -8.61
C ASP A 179 -1.22 -0.12 -9.00
N ALA A 180 -1.99 -0.16 -10.08
CA ALA A 180 -2.56 -1.40 -10.62
C ALA A 180 -1.50 -2.37 -11.19
N GLY A 181 -0.24 -1.95 -11.30
CA GLY A 181 0.82 -2.75 -11.92
C GLY A 181 0.58 -3.07 -13.40
N SER A 182 -0.30 -2.31 -14.05
CA SER A 182 -0.74 -2.56 -15.42
C SER A 182 0.20 -2.00 -16.51
N ILE A 183 1.27 -1.32 -16.09
CA ILE A 183 2.27 -0.76 -17.01
C ILE A 183 3.41 -1.74 -17.19
N PRO A 184 3.70 -2.19 -18.43
CA PRO A 184 4.94 -2.88 -18.71
C PRO A 184 6.09 -1.88 -18.73
N PHE A 185 7.10 -2.08 -17.88
CA PHE A 185 8.36 -1.34 -17.93
C PHE A 185 9.32 -2.02 -18.90
N HIS A 186 9.91 -1.25 -19.79
CA HIS A 186 10.93 -1.70 -20.73
C HIS A 186 12.31 -1.27 -20.23
N LEU A 187 12.91 -2.12 -19.38
CA LEU A 187 14.20 -1.82 -18.79
C LEU A 187 15.31 -1.93 -19.84
N GLU A 188 16.09 -0.87 -19.99
CA GLU A 188 17.27 -0.78 -20.84
C GLU A 188 18.46 -0.16 -20.09
N GLN A 189 19.68 -0.40 -20.58
CA GLN A 189 20.86 0.26 -20.04
C GLN A 189 20.89 1.72 -20.53
N ILE A 190 20.86 2.65 -19.59
CA ILE A 190 20.76 4.09 -19.85
C ILE A 190 22.04 4.77 -19.36
N GLU A 191 22.71 5.51 -20.25
CA GLU A 191 23.88 6.32 -19.93
C GLU A 191 23.43 7.60 -19.20
N LEU A 192 24.11 7.96 -18.09
CA LEU A 192 23.70 9.00 -17.15
C LEU A 192 23.74 10.40 -17.76
N GLU A 193 24.83 10.80 -18.41
CA GLU A 193 25.00 12.18 -18.84
C GLU A 193 24.00 12.56 -19.94
N GLY A 194 23.93 11.76 -21.00
CA GLY A 194 23.00 12.00 -22.10
C GLY A 194 21.54 11.95 -21.65
N PHE A 195 21.22 11.03 -20.75
CA PHE A 195 19.88 10.93 -20.18
C PHE A 195 19.50 12.17 -19.37
N LEU A 196 20.35 12.65 -18.46
CA LEU A 196 20.05 13.80 -17.61
C LEU A 196 19.91 15.09 -18.41
N ARG A 197 20.73 15.27 -19.47
CA ARG A 197 20.58 16.39 -20.41
C ARG A 197 19.25 16.34 -21.14
N GLN A 198 18.85 15.17 -21.65
CA GLN A 198 17.56 14.95 -22.30
C GLN A 198 16.39 15.18 -21.36
N ALA A 199 16.49 14.72 -20.10
CA ALA A 199 15.43 14.91 -19.09
C ALA A 199 15.22 16.38 -18.71
N ALA A 200 16.27 17.19 -18.78
CA ALA A 200 16.22 18.62 -18.48
C ALA A 200 15.78 19.51 -19.66
N GLU A 201 15.89 19.02 -20.90
CA GLU A 201 15.57 19.79 -22.14
C GLU A 201 14.21 20.51 -22.10
N PRO A 202 13.10 19.90 -21.61
CA PRO A 202 11.81 20.60 -21.53
C PRO A 202 11.80 21.82 -20.60
N LEU A 203 12.80 21.95 -19.73
CA LEU A 203 12.91 23.05 -18.76
C LEU A 203 13.83 24.19 -19.20
N GLU A 204 14.55 24.08 -20.32
CA GLU A 204 15.48 25.11 -20.80
C GLU A 204 14.78 26.47 -20.95
N ILE A 205 13.68 26.54 -21.69
CA ILE A 205 12.93 27.78 -21.89
C ILE A 205 12.31 28.30 -20.56
N PRO A 206 11.63 27.48 -19.75
CA PRO A 206 11.16 27.90 -18.43
C PRO A 206 12.24 28.45 -17.50
N LEU A 207 13.43 27.83 -17.47
CA LEU A 207 14.58 28.29 -16.67
C LEU A 207 15.09 29.64 -17.19
N GLU A 208 15.27 29.79 -18.50
CA GLU A 208 15.70 31.03 -19.12
C GLU A 208 14.73 32.21 -18.81
N LEU A 209 13.42 31.97 -18.89
CA LEU A 209 12.41 32.95 -18.55
C LEU A 209 12.44 33.41 -17.09
N ARG A 210 12.97 32.57 -16.19
CA ARG A 210 13.18 32.88 -14.77
C ARG A 210 14.59 33.38 -14.49
N GLY A 211 15.47 33.44 -15.50
CA GLY A 211 16.89 33.79 -15.35
C GLY A 211 17.66 32.76 -14.52
N GLN A 212 17.12 31.55 -14.36
CA GLN A 212 17.76 30.47 -13.61
C GLN A 212 18.78 29.74 -14.49
N SER A 213 19.86 29.24 -13.89
CA SER A 213 20.89 28.45 -14.56
C SER A 213 20.83 26.98 -14.15
N LEU A 214 21.25 26.10 -15.06
CA LEU A 214 21.34 24.67 -14.82
C LEU A 214 22.78 24.22 -14.97
N LEU A 215 23.34 23.60 -13.92
CA LEU A 215 24.70 23.07 -13.90
C LEU A 215 24.66 21.54 -13.83
N PHE A 216 25.47 20.91 -14.68
CA PHE A 216 25.66 19.46 -14.70
C PHE A 216 27.02 19.08 -14.14
N ASP A 217 27.02 18.16 -13.16
CA ASP A 217 28.22 17.56 -12.55
C ASP A 217 28.03 16.03 -12.60
N VAL A 218 28.19 15.45 -13.80
CA VAL A 218 27.84 14.05 -14.06
C VAL A 218 29.12 13.28 -14.37
N GLU A 219 29.39 12.23 -13.60
CA GLU A 219 30.49 11.28 -13.87
C GLU A 219 30.00 10.23 -14.88
N GLU A 220 30.95 9.59 -15.59
CA GLU A 220 30.64 8.45 -16.45
C GLU A 220 29.92 7.35 -15.66
N GLY A 221 28.79 6.88 -16.16
CA GLY A 221 28.00 5.86 -15.50
C GLY A 221 26.73 5.54 -16.23
N SER A 222 26.07 4.50 -15.76
CA SER A 222 24.83 4.00 -16.36
C SER A 222 23.93 3.33 -15.32
N PHE A 223 22.66 3.16 -15.65
CA PHE A 223 21.70 2.43 -14.84
C PHE A 223 20.72 1.63 -15.69
N LEU A 224 20.08 0.63 -15.11
CA LEU A 224 19.01 -0.14 -15.73
C LEU A 224 17.66 0.47 -15.37
N GLY A 225 16.91 0.96 -16.35
CA GLY A 225 15.62 1.61 -16.13
C GLY A 225 14.81 1.74 -17.41
N ASP A 226 13.56 2.19 -17.30
CA ASP A 226 12.74 2.59 -18.44
C ASP A 226 12.97 4.06 -18.73
N ARG A 227 13.58 4.36 -19.89
CA ARG A 227 13.96 5.74 -20.26
C ARG A 227 12.82 6.72 -20.13
N THR A 228 11.63 6.35 -20.57
CA THR A 228 10.46 7.25 -20.58
C THR A 228 9.95 7.52 -19.16
N TRP A 229 9.83 6.46 -18.35
CA TRP A 229 9.33 6.60 -16.99
C TRP A 229 10.35 7.24 -16.05
N THR A 230 11.64 6.86 -16.15
CA THR A 230 12.69 7.52 -15.37
C THR A 230 12.80 8.99 -15.73
N GLN A 231 12.67 9.35 -17.04
CA GLN A 231 12.66 10.74 -17.49
C GLN A 231 11.49 11.53 -16.88
N GLU A 232 10.30 10.95 -16.84
CA GLU A 232 9.13 11.56 -16.19
C GLU A 232 9.39 11.79 -14.70
N ALA A 233 9.99 10.82 -13.99
CA ALA A 233 10.33 10.95 -12.58
C ALA A 233 11.33 12.09 -12.33
N VAL A 234 12.43 12.12 -13.07
CA VAL A 234 13.45 13.16 -12.96
C VAL A 234 12.89 14.55 -13.32
N LEU A 235 12.07 14.63 -14.38
CA LEU A 235 11.43 15.88 -14.79
C LEU A 235 10.49 16.43 -13.70
N ASN A 236 9.74 15.59 -13.00
CA ASN A 236 8.89 16.03 -11.90
C ASN A 236 9.69 16.61 -10.73
N VAL A 237 10.84 16.01 -10.41
CA VAL A 237 11.75 16.55 -9.39
C VAL A 237 12.36 17.87 -9.83
N LEU A 238 12.86 17.95 -11.08
CA LEU A 238 13.44 19.17 -11.65
C LEU A 238 12.43 20.32 -11.70
N LYS A 239 11.17 20.06 -12.07
CA LYS A 239 10.09 21.05 -12.04
C LYS A 239 9.87 21.58 -10.64
N ASN A 240 9.84 20.69 -9.64
CA ASN A 240 9.69 21.10 -8.25
C ASN A 240 10.85 22.00 -7.81
N CYS A 241 12.08 21.61 -8.09
CA CYS A 241 13.25 22.44 -7.78
C CYS A 241 13.20 23.80 -8.49
N MET A 242 12.88 23.83 -9.80
CA MET A 242 12.73 25.07 -10.57
C MET A 242 11.65 26.01 -10.00
N GLU A 243 10.51 25.48 -9.57
CA GLU A 243 9.41 26.25 -9.02
C GLU A 243 9.76 26.93 -7.70
N HIS A 244 10.55 26.26 -6.86
CA HIS A 244 10.98 26.73 -5.56
C HIS A 244 12.29 27.51 -5.57
N ASN A 245 13.07 27.41 -6.65
CA ASN A 245 14.32 28.14 -6.81
C ASN A 245 14.07 29.64 -7.04
N PRO A 246 14.86 30.57 -6.43
CA PRO A 246 14.69 31.98 -6.66
C PRO A 246 14.99 32.37 -8.12
N THR A 247 14.45 33.49 -8.55
CA THR A 247 14.80 34.10 -9.83
C THR A 247 16.29 34.38 -9.87
N GLY A 248 16.98 33.91 -10.93
CA GLY A 248 18.42 34.03 -11.07
C GLY A 248 19.21 32.96 -10.29
N GLY A 249 18.55 32.06 -9.57
CA GLY A 249 19.20 30.99 -8.82
C GLY A 249 19.71 29.85 -9.71
N THR A 250 20.49 28.95 -9.13
CA THR A 250 21.13 27.84 -9.83
C THR A 250 20.50 26.51 -9.40
N LEU A 251 20.20 25.66 -10.38
CA LEU A 251 19.89 24.25 -10.18
C LEU A 251 21.13 23.43 -10.51
N ARG A 252 21.48 22.50 -9.65
CA ARG A 252 22.59 21.57 -9.88
C ARG A 252 22.06 20.15 -10.03
N ILE A 253 22.49 19.47 -11.09
CA ILE A 253 22.22 18.05 -11.32
C ILE A 253 23.57 17.33 -11.26
N SER A 254 23.68 16.35 -10.35
CA SER A 254 24.84 15.47 -10.27
C SER A 254 24.41 14.03 -10.56
N GLY A 255 25.28 13.29 -11.24
CA GLY A 255 25.08 11.87 -11.54
C GLY A 255 26.32 11.06 -11.22
N ARG A 256 26.19 9.98 -10.46
CA ARG A 256 27.31 9.10 -10.08
C ARG A 256 26.87 7.65 -10.08
N GLU A 257 27.77 6.76 -10.43
CA GLU A 257 27.55 5.33 -10.39
C GLU A 257 28.53 4.67 -9.42
N ASN A 258 28.04 3.74 -8.62
CA ASN A 258 28.86 2.87 -7.80
C ASN A 258 28.47 1.38 -8.01
N PRO A 259 29.14 0.40 -7.39
CA PRO A 259 28.82 -1.02 -7.58
C PRO A 259 27.40 -1.42 -7.18
N LEU A 260 26.71 -0.66 -6.34
CA LEU A 260 25.39 -1.00 -5.77
C LEU A 260 24.24 -0.29 -6.49
N TYR A 261 24.44 0.99 -6.84
CA TYR A 261 23.39 1.83 -7.43
C TYR A 261 23.98 2.97 -8.28
N ALA A 262 23.17 3.52 -9.15
CA ALA A 262 23.38 4.84 -9.72
C ALA A 262 22.61 5.87 -8.90
N GLU A 263 23.24 7.00 -8.60
CA GLU A 263 22.66 8.11 -7.82
C GLU A 263 22.57 9.36 -8.70
N ILE A 264 21.37 9.94 -8.72
CA ILE A 264 21.09 11.24 -9.35
C ILE A 264 20.70 12.19 -8.22
N THR A 265 21.44 13.30 -8.09
CA THR A 265 21.15 14.32 -7.08
C THR A 265 20.77 15.61 -7.78
N ILE A 266 19.67 16.23 -7.32
CA ILE A 266 19.16 17.50 -7.83
C ILE A 266 19.08 18.47 -6.66
N GLU A 267 19.79 19.60 -6.78
CA GLU A 267 19.87 20.62 -5.74
C GLU A 267 19.35 21.96 -6.26
N ASP A 268 18.65 22.70 -5.40
CA ASP A 268 18.19 24.07 -5.64
C ASP A 268 18.71 25.03 -4.54
N GLU A 269 18.66 26.32 -4.82
CA GLU A 269 18.99 27.40 -3.89
C GLU A 269 17.73 28.04 -3.27
N GLY A 270 16.64 27.29 -3.23
CA GLY A 270 15.35 27.73 -2.73
C GLY A 270 15.30 27.92 -1.21
N PRO A 271 14.10 28.14 -0.67
CA PRO A 271 13.93 28.36 0.76
C PRO A 271 14.20 27.13 1.62
N GLY A 272 14.44 25.96 0.99
CA GLY A 272 14.62 24.69 1.68
C GLY A 272 13.31 24.03 2.05
N ILE A 273 13.37 22.94 2.81
CA ILE A 273 12.22 22.14 3.22
C ILE A 273 12.09 22.21 4.73
N ASP A 274 10.86 22.47 5.21
CA ASP A 274 10.55 22.40 6.64
C ASP A 274 10.72 20.95 7.12
N PRO A 275 11.39 20.67 8.25
CA PRO A 275 11.51 19.33 8.81
C PRO A 275 10.17 18.61 9.01
N GLU A 276 9.09 19.34 9.29
CA GLU A 276 7.75 18.77 9.42
C GLU A 276 7.17 18.28 8.07
N ASP A 277 7.58 18.91 6.96
CA ASP A 277 7.12 18.55 5.61
C ASP A 277 7.86 17.34 5.02
N LEU A 278 9.12 17.08 5.46
CA LEU A 278 9.98 16.03 4.89
C LEU A 278 9.34 14.63 4.87
N PRO A 279 8.67 14.14 5.94
CA PRO A 279 8.07 12.81 5.94
C PRO A 279 6.93 12.67 4.93
N HIS A 280 6.23 13.77 4.64
CA HIS A 280 5.01 13.81 3.83
C HIS A 280 5.24 14.24 2.38
N LEU A 281 6.43 14.71 2.04
CA LEU A 281 6.75 15.35 0.76
C LEU A 281 6.41 14.50 -0.47
N PHE A 282 6.47 13.19 -0.34
CA PHE A 282 6.18 12.22 -1.40
C PHE A 282 4.76 11.62 -1.30
N GLU A 283 3.94 12.10 -0.37
CA GLU A 283 2.53 11.72 -0.28
C GLU A 283 1.72 12.44 -1.37
N ARG A 284 0.67 11.78 -1.83
CA ARG A 284 -0.21 12.33 -2.87
C ARG A 284 -0.99 13.51 -2.30
N PHE A 285 -1.12 14.56 -3.12
CA PHE A 285 -1.83 15.79 -2.77
C PHE A 285 -1.22 16.58 -1.61
N TYR A 286 -0.12 16.12 -1.06
CA TYR A 286 0.57 16.86 -0.02
C TYR A 286 1.18 18.15 -0.57
N ARG A 287 0.94 19.24 0.13
CA ARG A 287 1.47 20.56 -0.18
C ARG A 287 2.11 21.12 1.07
N GLY A 288 3.42 21.24 1.07
CA GLY A 288 4.15 21.88 2.17
C GLY A 288 3.76 23.35 2.35
N LYS A 289 4.19 23.93 3.45
CA LYS A 289 3.87 25.33 3.84
C LYS A 289 4.28 26.35 2.79
N GLN A 290 5.26 26.03 1.95
CA GLN A 290 5.82 26.91 0.92
C GLN A 290 5.49 26.43 -0.50
N ALA A 291 4.43 25.64 -0.67
CA ALA A 291 4.05 25.12 -1.97
C ALA A 291 3.75 26.23 -2.98
N ALA A 292 4.27 26.09 -4.20
CA ALA A 292 4.04 27.04 -5.27
C ALA A 292 2.53 27.15 -5.60
N GLU A 293 2.09 28.38 -5.99
CA GLU A 293 0.70 28.59 -6.42
C GLU A 293 0.35 27.69 -7.62
N GLY A 294 -0.68 26.85 -7.44
CA GLY A 294 -1.17 25.94 -8.47
C GLY A 294 -0.44 24.61 -8.58
N SER A 295 0.45 24.26 -7.64
CA SER A 295 0.94 22.91 -7.52
C SER A 295 -0.15 22.00 -6.90
N PHE A 296 -0.27 20.75 -7.39
CA PHE A 296 -1.30 19.82 -6.95
C PHE A 296 -0.77 18.76 -5.96
N GLY A 297 0.53 18.79 -5.64
CA GLY A 297 1.15 17.80 -4.76
C GLY A 297 1.20 16.37 -5.34
N ILE A 298 1.23 16.24 -6.66
CA ILE A 298 1.24 14.92 -7.35
C ILE A 298 2.60 14.59 -7.94
N GLY A 299 3.39 15.59 -8.36
CA GLY A 299 4.62 15.37 -9.13
C GLY A 299 5.65 14.51 -8.38
N LEU A 300 5.94 14.82 -7.13
CA LEU A 300 6.90 14.05 -6.31
C LEU A 300 6.35 12.67 -5.94
N ALA A 301 5.05 12.53 -5.70
CA ALA A 301 4.40 11.24 -5.48
C ALA A 301 4.50 10.34 -6.73
N LEU A 302 4.30 10.91 -7.93
CA LEU A 302 4.47 10.21 -9.19
C LEU A 302 5.92 9.78 -9.42
N ALA A 303 6.88 10.67 -9.16
CA ALA A 303 8.30 10.34 -9.24
C ALA A 303 8.66 9.16 -8.33
N ARG A 304 8.20 9.17 -7.06
CA ARG A 304 8.41 8.07 -6.13
C ARG A 304 7.77 6.77 -6.62
N ALA A 305 6.53 6.82 -7.12
CA ALA A 305 5.82 5.63 -7.60
C ALA A 305 6.54 4.97 -8.79
N ILE A 306 7.07 5.76 -9.72
CA ILE A 306 7.87 5.29 -10.84
C ILE A 306 9.15 4.62 -10.34
N LEU A 307 9.91 5.31 -9.51
CA LEU A 307 11.22 4.84 -9.04
C LEU A 307 11.12 3.53 -8.23
N ILE A 308 10.08 3.38 -7.39
CA ILE A 308 9.83 2.12 -6.68
C ILE A 308 9.62 0.96 -7.65
N ARG A 309 8.96 1.18 -8.78
CA ARG A 309 8.76 0.15 -9.81
C ARG A 309 10.04 -0.22 -10.55
N GLU A 310 11.00 0.67 -10.61
CA GLU A 310 12.32 0.47 -11.22
C GLU A 310 13.39 0.04 -10.21
N ASN A 311 12.98 -0.51 -9.06
CA ASN A 311 13.90 -0.88 -7.99
C ASN A 311 14.77 0.29 -7.50
N GLY A 312 14.18 1.48 -7.46
CA GLY A 312 14.83 2.70 -7.01
C GLY A 312 14.19 3.30 -5.76
N THR A 313 14.85 4.28 -5.22
CA THR A 313 14.37 5.08 -4.09
C THR A 313 14.57 6.57 -4.37
N ILE A 314 13.73 7.40 -3.76
CA ILE A 314 13.90 8.85 -3.75
C ILE A 314 13.84 9.35 -2.31
N SER A 315 14.72 10.27 -1.99
CA SER A 315 14.74 10.96 -0.70
C SER A 315 14.95 12.46 -0.91
N ALA A 316 14.51 13.24 0.07
CA ALA A 316 14.74 14.68 0.08
C ALA A 316 15.44 15.08 1.37
N SER A 317 16.26 16.09 1.29
CA SER A 317 16.88 16.75 2.42
C SER A 317 16.94 18.24 2.16
N GLY A 318 17.01 19.03 3.20
CA GLY A 318 17.10 20.47 3.10
C GLY A 318 16.96 21.10 4.47
N ARG A 319 17.41 22.32 4.60
CA ARG A 319 17.19 23.13 5.78
C ARG A 319 16.59 24.46 5.36
N PRO A 320 15.69 25.04 6.12
CA PRO A 320 15.12 26.34 5.81
C PRO A 320 16.22 27.37 5.51
N GLY A 321 16.12 28.04 4.35
CA GLY A 321 17.07 29.03 3.87
C GLY A 321 18.39 28.52 3.28
N LYS A 322 18.51 27.19 3.03
CA LYS A 322 19.75 26.58 2.48
C LYS A 322 19.52 25.76 1.22
N GLY A 323 18.34 25.90 0.61
CA GLY A 323 17.98 25.09 -0.54
C GLY A 323 17.51 23.69 -0.20
N SER A 324 17.12 22.94 -1.23
CA SER A 324 16.68 21.55 -1.15
C SER A 324 17.61 20.65 -1.97
N CYS A 325 17.71 19.40 -1.55
CA CYS A 325 18.48 18.37 -2.23
C CYS A 325 17.62 17.10 -2.33
N PHE A 326 17.38 16.64 -3.54
CA PHE A 326 16.70 15.38 -3.85
C PHE A 326 17.71 14.37 -4.34
N SER A 327 17.73 13.17 -3.72
CA SER A 327 18.59 12.06 -4.13
C SER A 327 17.73 10.91 -4.63
N ILE A 328 17.95 10.50 -5.86
CA ILE A 328 17.33 9.36 -6.54
C ILE A 328 18.42 8.28 -6.64
N ARG A 329 18.12 7.07 -6.16
CA ARG A 329 19.00 5.91 -6.27
C ARG A 329 18.30 4.78 -7.01
N ILE A 330 18.92 4.27 -8.06
CA ILE A 330 18.44 3.14 -8.85
C ILE A 330 19.43 1.98 -8.64
N TYR A 331 18.95 0.91 -8.01
CA TYR A 331 19.78 -0.23 -7.61
C TYR A 331 20.04 -1.19 -8.76
N LYS A 332 21.27 -1.72 -8.84
CA LYS A 332 21.70 -2.65 -9.90
C LYS A 332 21.24 -4.09 -9.71
N GLY A 333 20.80 -4.44 -8.52
CA GLY A 333 20.31 -5.78 -8.17
C GLY A 333 18.89 -5.71 -7.61
N THR A 334 18.16 -6.83 -7.61
CA THR A 334 16.87 -6.94 -6.91
C THR A 334 17.15 -6.91 -5.40
N VAL A 335 16.63 -5.91 -4.72
CA VAL A 335 16.63 -5.84 -3.25
C VAL A 335 15.52 -6.72 -2.69
#